data_589682f796b958a9074ec6ad5cefbc81
#
_entry.id   589682f796b958a9074ec6ad5cefbc81
#
_cell.length_a   1.000
_cell.length_b   1.000
_cell.length_c   1.000
_cell.angle_alpha   90.00
_cell.angle_beta   90.00
_cell.angle_gamma   90.00
#
_symmetry.space_group_name_H-M   'P 1'
#
loop_
_entity.id
_entity.type
_entity.pdbx_description
1 polymer ?
#
loop_
_entity_poly.entity_id
_entity_poly.type
_entity_poly.pdbx_seq_one_letter_code
_entity_poly.pdbx_strand_id
1 'polypeptide(L)'
;MKGRRIVLDHIGTVEAAALMVDGKLDDILLDLPDVPRPGAIFRAVCDRPLKGQGGMMMRLPDGDTAWLRTAKGLRPGQSMLVQVTGVAEDGKAVPVTDRVLFKSRFAIVTPEAPGLNISRQIADDDERDRLMIIAKSEMEGDYGLILRSSCAGAEEDAIAEDIAEMLALATAVMGDAEGAEPEALTEGDGPHVLAWREWTASDVVTDPGGFEREGVLEQLAALHSPRVDLDGGTMYVEPTRAMVAVDVNTGGDTSPAAALKANLAASRALPRALRLRGLGGQVSVDFAPMSKAHRKQVEQSLRASFRNDPIETSLVGWTPMGLFELQRKRERALVLPQIGALR
;
A
#
# COMPACT_ATOMS: atom_id res chain seq x y z
N MET A 1 21.35 1.61 5.99
CA MET A 1 20.29 2.41 5.30
C MET A 1 20.83 3.80 4.97
N LYS A 2 22.06 3.81 4.48
CA LYS A 2 22.75 5.02 4.02
C LYS A 2 21.90 5.66 2.91
N GLY A 3 21.64 6.97 3.01
CA GLY A 3 20.87 7.72 2.01
C GLY A 3 19.35 7.66 2.12
N ARG A 4 18.75 6.98 3.12
CA ARG A 4 17.30 6.98 3.37
C ARG A 4 16.95 7.97 4.47
N ARG A 5 15.94 8.82 4.20
CA ARG A 5 15.41 9.82 5.12
C ARG A 5 13.89 9.82 5.07
N ILE A 6 13.26 9.87 6.23
CA ILE A 6 11.81 10.09 6.36
C ILE A 6 11.61 11.57 6.68
N VAL A 7 10.67 12.20 5.98
CA VAL A 7 10.27 13.59 6.26
C VAL A 7 8.79 13.56 6.62
N LEU A 8 8.45 14.00 7.82
CA LEU A 8 7.08 14.12 8.32
C LEU A 8 6.69 15.58 8.30
N ASP A 9 5.65 15.93 7.56
CA ASP A 9 5.21 17.32 7.40
C ASP A 9 3.74 17.37 6.95
N HIS A 10 3.29 18.50 6.44
CA HIS A 10 1.95 18.72 5.92
C HIS A 10 2.00 19.39 4.55
N ILE A 11 0.99 19.13 3.74
CA ILE A 11 0.71 19.89 2.51
C ILE A 11 -0.56 20.71 2.77
N GLY A 12 -0.38 21.99 3.07
CA GLY A 12 -1.46 22.81 3.63
C GLY A 12 -1.87 22.28 5.00
N THR A 13 -3.10 21.79 5.14
CA THR A 13 -3.62 21.17 6.36
C THR A 13 -3.56 19.64 6.35
N VAL A 14 -3.15 19.05 5.24
CA VAL A 14 -3.14 17.58 5.05
C VAL A 14 -1.86 16.99 5.59
N GLU A 15 -1.96 16.08 6.55
CA GLU A 15 -0.81 15.33 7.07
C GLU A 15 -0.16 14.50 5.96
N ALA A 16 1.16 14.53 5.89
CA ALA A 16 1.91 13.86 4.85
C ALA A 16 3.26 13.34 5.34
N ALA A 17 3.72 12.24 4.76
CA ALA A 17 5.04 11.70 5.02
C ALA A 17 5.74 11.32 3.71
N ALA A 18 7.00 11.72 3.55
CA ALA A 18 7.81 11.42 2.38
C ALA A 18 9.00 10.52 2.74
N LEU A 19 9.27 9.53 1.90
CA LEU A 19 10.50 8.74 1.95
C LEU A 19 11.44 9.23 0.87
N MET A 20 12.58 9.75 1.28
CA MET A 20 13.67 10.17 0.39
C MET A 20 14.74 9.08 0.35
N VAL A 21 15.21 8.74 -0.84
CA VAL A 21 16.32 7.79 -1.05
C VAL A 21 17.34 8.45 -1.95
N ASP A 22 18.54 8.67 -1.45
CA ASP A 22 19.63 9.34 -2.16
C ASP A 22 19.20 10.68 -2.79
N GLY A 23 18.43 11.48 -2.04
CA GLY A 23 17.90 12.79 -2.45
C GLY A 23 16.72 12.74 -3.44
N LYS A 24 16.20 11.54 -3.75
CA LYS A 24 15.02 11.37 -4.61
C LYS A 24 13.83 10.92 -3.80
N LEU A 25 12.66 11.51 -4.08
CA LEU A 25 11.40 11.10 -3.49
C LEU A 25 11.06 9.66 -3.95
N ASP A 26 11.08 8.71 -3.03
CA ASP A 26 10.81 7.29 -3.32
C ASP A 26 9.37 6.87 -3.02
N ASP A 27 8.80 7.40 -1.94
CA ASP A 27 7.40 7.15 -1.56
C ASP A 27 6.78 8.39 -0.91
N ILE A 28 5.45 8.48 -0.96
CA ILE A 28 4.67 9.54 -0.34
C ILE A 28 3.38 8.96 0.27
N LEU A 29 3.08 9.33 1.50
CA LEU A 29 1.83 9.05 2.18
C LEU A 29 1.10 10.37 2.37
N LEU A 30 -0.17 10.39 2.03
CA LEU A 30 -1.05 11.55 2.18
C LEU A 30 -2.30 11.12 2.92
N ASP A 31 -2.72 11.92 3.88
CA ASP A 31 -4.04 11.78 4.46
C ASP A 31 -5.13 12.23 3.48
N LEU A 32 -6.30 11.63 3.59
CA LEU A 32 -7.50 12.06 2.88
C LEU A 32 -8.53 12.44 3.94
N PRO A 33 -8.71 13.73 4.20
CA PRO A 33 -9.79 14.16 5.08
C PRO A 33 -11.13 13.66 4.49
N ASP A 34 -12.04 13.27 5.36
CA ASP A 34 -13.39 12.83 5.03
C ASP A 34 -13.51 11.47 4.29
N VAL A 35 -12.43 10.68 4.24
CA VAL A 35 -12.45 9.34 3.67
C VAL A 35 -11.91 8.33 4.68
N PRO A 36 -12.60 7.21 4.95
CA PRO A 36 -12.09 6.18 5.84
C PRO A 36 -10.70 5.69 5.41
N ARG A 37 -9.74 5.77 6.33
CA ARG A 37 -8.36 5.34 6.07
C ARG A 37 -8.26 3.82 5.89
N PRO A 38 -7.40 3.32 5.00
CA PRO A 38 -7.05 1.90 5.00
C PRO A 38 -6.57 1.46 6.39
N GLY A 39 -7.14 0.35 6.88
CA GLY A 39 -6.90 -0.13 8.25
C GLY A 39 -7.96 0.27 9.26
N ALA A 40 -8.80 1.28 8.99
CA ALA A 40 -9.93 1.63 9.86
C ALA A 40 -10.88 0.43 10.03
N ILE A 41 -11.37 0.22 11.25
CA ILE A 41 -12.27 -0.88 11.59
C ILE A 41 -13.62 -0.31 12.00
N PHE A 42 -14.66 -0.88 11.43
CA PHE A 42 -16.05 -0.54 11.71
C PHE A 42 -16.83 -1.77 12.14
N ARG A 43 -17.77 -1.59 13.05
CA ARG A 43 -18.94 -2.44 13.11
C ARG A 43 -19.89 -1.95 12.01
N ALA A 44 -20.08 -2.76 10.98
CA ALA A 44 -20.92 -2.43 9.83
C ALA A 44 -22.15 -3.32 9.80
N VAL A 45 -23.22 -2.85 9.14
CA VAL A 45 -24.47 -3.62 9.00
C VAL A 45 -24.68 -4.02 7.55
N CYS A 46 -24.89 -5.31 7.31
CA CYS A 46 -25.22 -5.83 5.98
C CYS A 46 -26.48 -5.17 5.44
N ASP A 47 -26.38 -4.56 4.26
CA ASP A 47 -27.52 -3.92 3.59
C ASP A 47 -28.14 -4.85 2.56
N ARG A 48 -27.48 -5.05 1.42
CA ARG A 48 -27.99 -5.88 0.34
C ARG A 48 -26.86 -6.59 -0.42
N PRO A 49 -27.10 -7.83 -0.88
CA PRO A 49 -26.16 -8.50 -1.78
C PRO A 49 -26.16 -7.85 -3.17
N LEU A 50 -24.98 -7.75 -3.80
CA LEU A 50 -24.86 -7.30 -5.18
C LEU A 50 -25.10 -8.46 -6.15
N LYS A 51 -26.24 -8.47 -6.80
CA LYS A 51 -26.59 -9.49 -7.82
C LYS A 51 -25.67 -9.32 -9.04
N GLY A 52 -25.05 -10.41 -9.47
CA GLY A 52 -24.19 -10.47 -10.67
C GLY A 52 -22.74 -10.05 -10.47
N GLN A 53 -22.43 -9.18 -9.50
CA GLN A 53 -21.05 -8.79 -9.19
C GLN A 53 -20.48 -9.56 -8.00
N GLY A 54 -21.35 -10.18 -7.20
CA GLY A 54 -20.98 -10.79 -5.93
C GLY A 54 -20.70 -9.76 -4.82
N GLY A 55 -20.60 -10.26 -3.58
CA GLY A 55 -20.34 -9.41 -2.42
C GLY A 55 -21.59 -8.83 -1.79
N MET A 56 -21.37 -8.10 -0.69
CA MET A 56 -22.41 -7.49 0.16
C MET A 56 -22.13 -5.98 0.27
N MET A 57 -23.17 -5.18 0.07
CA MET A 57 -23.13 -3.77 0.46
C MET A 57 -23.34 -3.69 1.97
N MET A 58 -22.53 -2.85 2.60
CA MET A 58 -22.55 -2.62 4.05
C MET A 58 -22.89 -1.16 4.32
N ARG A 59 -23.63 -0.90 5.39
CA ARG A 59 -23.81 0.44 5.94
C ARG A 59 -22.73 0.71 6.98
N LEU A 60 -22.07 1.82 6.84
CA LEU A 60 -21.14 2.42 7.81
C LEU A 60 -21.86 3.53 8.60
N PRO A 61 -21.25 4.10 9.65
CA PRO A 61 -21.74 5.31 10.30
C PRO A 61 -21.97 6.45 9.29
N ASP A 62 -22.76 7.46 9.69
CA ASP A 62 -23.00 8.70 8.93
C ASP A 62 -23.61 8.54 7.53
N GLY A 63 -24.09 7.34 7.21
CA GLY A 63 -24.71 7.02 5.93
C GLY A 63 -23.73 6.57 4.84
N ASP A 64 -22.48 6.44 5.17
CA ASP A 64 -21.46 5.90 4.28
C ASP A 64 -21.72 4.43 3.94
N THR A 65 -21.19 4.00 2.81
CA THR A 65 -21.35 2.64 2.32
C THR A 65 -20.01 1.96 2.07
N ALA A 66 -19.94 0.68 2.43
CA ALA A 66 -18.80 -0.16 2.13
C ALA A 66 -19.21 -1.36 1.26
N TRP A 67 -18.22 -1.94 0.60
CA TRP A 67 -18.38 -3.13 -0.19
C TRP A 67 -17.49 -4.25 0.33
N LEU A 68 -18.13 -5.32 0.79
CA LEU A 68 -17.48 -6.56 1.19
C LEU A 68 -17.55 -7.56 0.03
N ARG A 69 -16.41 -8.07 -0.39
CA ARG A 69 -16.30 -8.97 -1.55
C ARG A 69 -17.10 -10.27 -1.39
N THR A 70 -17.20 -10.80 -0.18
CA THR A 70 -17.88 -12.07 0.15
C THR A 70 -19.26 -11.79 0.71
N ALA A 71 -20.30 -12.42 0.13
CA ALA A 71 -21.67 -12.34 0.65
C ALA A 71 -22.17 -13.70 1.17
N LYS A 72 -21.34 -14.75 1.11
CA LYS A 72 -21.76 -16.12 1.45
C LYS A 72 -22.10 -16.23 2.94
N GLY A 73 -23.33 -16.63 3.22
CA GLY A 73 -23.81 -16.82 4.60
C GLY A 73 -24.30 -15.55 5.30
N LEU A 74 -24.11 -14.36 4.71
CA LEU A 74 -24.51 -13.09 5.27
C LEU A 74 -25.98 -12.78 4.96
N ARG A 75 -26.65 -12.09 5.89
CA ARG A 75 -28.06 -11.68 5.77
C ARG A 75 -28.17 -10.16 5.95
N PRO A 76 -29.09 -9.49 5.21
CA PRO A 76 -29.42 -8.10 5.47
C PRO A 76 -29.80 -7.87 6.95
N GLY A 77 -29.31 -6.79 7.52
CA GLY A 77 -29.49 -6.44 8.94
C GLY A 77 -28.49 -7.10 9.90
N GLN A 78 -27.64 -8.01 9.43
CA GLN A 78 -26.59 -8.60 10.26
C GLN A 78 -25.45 -7.62 10.47
N SER A 79 -25.06 -7.41 11.74
CA SER A 79 -23.85 -6.65 12.11
C SER A 79 -22.61 -7.53 12.08
N MET A 80 -21.48 -6.94 11.72
CA MET A 80 -20.19 -7.60 11.78
C MET A 80 -19.04 -6.57 11.72
N LEU A 81 -17.86 -6.98 12.19
CA LEU A 81 -16.65 -6.19 12.01
C LEU A 81 -16.16 -6.25 10.57
N VAL A 82 -15.76 -5.11 10.07
CA VAL A 82 -15.09 -4.98 8.77
C VAL A 82 -13.92 -4.01 8.88
N GLN A 83 -12.87 -4.27 8.09
CA GLN A 83 -11.71 -3.40 8.00
C GLN A 83 -11.53 -2.86 6.59
N VAL A 84 -11.25 -1.57 6.49
CA VAL A 84 -10.98 -0.89 5.21
C VAL A 84 -9.68 -1.43 4.61
N THR A 85 -9.73 -1.85 3.34
CA THR A 85 -8.58 -2.45 2.64
C THR A 85 -7.92 -1.53 1.62
N GLY A 86 -8.52 -0.39 1.31
CA GLY A 86 -8.00 0.52 0.31
C GLY A 86 -8.84 1.78 0.17
N VAL A 87 -8.44 2.66 -0.74
CA VAL A 87 -9.11 3.91 -1.03
C VAL A 87 -10.25 3.68 -2.02
N ALA A 88 -11.42 4.22 -1.73
CA ALA A 88 -12.56 4.17 -2.66
C ALA A 88 -12.30 5.03 -3.90
N GLU A 89 -12.76 4.55 -5.05
CA GLU A 89 -12.87 5.38 -6.26
C GLU A 89 -14.10 6.31 -6.13
N ASP A 90 -14.04 7.45 -6.80
CA ASP A 90 -15.15 8.41 -6.79
C ASP A 90 -16.50 7.75 -7.09
N GLY A 91 -17.46 7.94 -6.21
CA GLY A 91 -18.81 7.40 -6.32
C GLY A 91 -18.93 5.89 -6.07
N LYS A 92 -17.88 5.22 -5.60
CA LYS A 92 -17.91 3.81 -5.21
C LYS A 92 -17.86 3.65 -3.70
N ALA A 93 -18.43 2.54 -3.23
CA ALA A 93 -18.35 2.14 -1.83
C ALA A 93 -16.93 1.81 -1.40
N VAL A 94 -16.61 2.06 -0.14
CA VAL A 94 -15.30 1.78 0.47
C VAL A 94 -15.04 0.27 0.46
N PRO A 95 -13.90 -0.21 -0.08
CA PRO A 95 -13.61 -1.65 -0.07
C PRO A 95 -13.23 -2.12 1.32
N VAL A 96 -13.90 -3.17 1.80
CA VAL A 96 -13.63 -3.74 3.13
C VAL A 96 -13.45 -5.26 3.09
N THR A 97 -12.86 -5.78 4.17
CA THR A 97 -12.74 -7.21 4.46
C THR A 97 -13.34 -7.53 5.81
N ASP A 98 -13.84 -8.75 5.97
CA ASP A 98 -14.27 -9.35 7.25
C ASP A 98 -13.09 -9.90 8.07
N ARG A 99 -11.92 -10.03 7.46
CA ARG A 99 -10.69 -10.48 8.14
C ARG A 99 -9.97 -9.30 8.76
N VAL A 100 -10.28 -9.02 10.01
CA VAL A 100 -9.67 -7.92 10.75
C VAL A 100 -8.25 -8.27 11.18
N LEU A 101 -7.32 -7.34 10.98
CA LEU A 101 -5.91 -7.42 11.36
C LEU A 101 -5.51 -6.19 12.16
N PHE A 102 -4.75 -6.39 13.24
CA PHE A 102 -4.17 -5.30 14.01
C PHE A 102 -2.67 -5.26 13.75
N LYS A 103 -2.21 -4.20 13.10
CA LYS A 103 -0.86 -4.13 12.52
C LYS A 103 -0.10 -2.95 13.11
N SER A 104 1.01 -3.24 13.75
CA SER A 104 1.97 -2.26 14.26
C SER A 104 3.32 -2.34 13.54
N ARG A 105 4.36 -1.75 14.15
CA ARG A 105 5.72 -1.79 13.62
C ARG A 105 6.30 -3.20 13.62
N PHE A 106 6.14 -3.95 14.71
CA PHE A 106 6.77 -5.25 14.91
C PHE A 106 5.79 -6.41 14.77
N ALA A 107 4.50 -6.19 15.04
CA ALA A 107 3.51 -7.23 15.14
C ALA A 107 2.34 -7.08 14.16
N ILE A 108 1.71 -8.22 13.82
CA ILE A 108 0.38 -8.29 13.23
C ILE A 108 -0.40 -9.32 14.03
N VAL A 109 -1.42 -8.86 14.78
CA VAL A 109 -2.35 -9.75 15.48
C VAL A 109 -3.49 -10.14 14.53
N THR A 110 -3.79 -11.44 14.47
CA THR A 110 -4.79 -12.02 13.58
C THR A 110 -5.85 -12.80 14.39
N PRO A 111 -6.95 -12.15 14.83
CA PRO A 111 -7.92 -12.78 15.74
C PRO A 111 -8.55 -14.06 15.19
N GLU A 112 -8.77 -14.16 13.88
CA GLU A 112 -9.42 -15.31 13.25
C GLU A 112 -8.46 -16.33 12.64
N ALA A 113 -7.15 -16.14 12.81
CA ALA A 113 -6.14 -17.03 12.25
C ALA A 113 -5.07 -17.38 13.30
N PRO A 114 -5.35 -18.34 14.20
CA PRO A 114 -4.43 -18.74 15.26
C PRO A 114 -3.07 -19.20 14.74
N GLY A 115 -2.04 -19.04 15.55
CA GLY A 115 -0.69 -19.51 15.30
C GLY A 115 0.36 -18.42 15.31
N LEU A 116 1.61 -18.81 15.59
CA LEU A 116 2.76 -17.91 15.65
C LEU A 116 3.58 -18.04 14.38
N ASN A 117 3.83 -16.91 13.74
CA ASN A 117 4.60 -16.83 12.51
C ASN A 117 5.66 -15.74 12.59
N ILE A 118 6.78 -15.93 11.91
CA ILE A 118 7.85 -14.96 11.77
C ILE A 118 8.03 -14.66 10.29
N SER A 119 8.23 -13.38 9.94
CA SER A 119 8.46 -12.95 8.58
C SER A 119 9.51 -13.81 7.87
N ARG A 120 9.21 -14.24 6.64
CA ARG A 120 10.14 -15.01 5.81
C ARG A 120 11.37 -14.21 5.36
N GLN A 121 11.36 -12.90 5.54
CA GLN A 121 12.51 -12.03 5.23
C GLN A 121 13.62 -12.15 6.28
N ILE A 122 13.30 -12.63 7.49
CA ILE A 122 14.28 -12.94 8.52
C ILE A 122 14.79 -14.37 8.24
N ALA A 123 15.99 -14.46 7.66
CA ALA A 123 16.57 -15.73 7.23
C ALA A 123 17.51 -16.35 8.28
N ASP A 124 17.96 -15.56 9.26
CA ASP A 124 18.85 -16.02 10.34
C ASP A 124 18.08 -16.88 11.34
N ASP A 125 18.54 -18.11 11.54
CA ASP A 125 17.84 -19.09 12.38
C ASP A 125 17.93 -18.73 13.87
N ASP A 126 19.07 -18.22 14.36
CA ASP A 126 19.23 -17.82 15.77
C ASP A 126 18.31 -16.63 16.10
N GLU A 127 18.18 -15.67 15.17
CA GLU A 127 17.26 -14.56 15.31
C GLU A 127 15.80 -15.01 15.28
N ARG A 128 15.47 -15.98 14.44
CA ARG A 128 14.12 -16.55 14.40
C ARG A 128 13.77 -17.26 15.72
N ASP A 129 14.73 -17.99 16.30
CA ASP A 129 14.53 -18.67 17.58
C ASP A 129 14.34 -17.67 18.73
N ARG A 130 15.15 -16.58 18.77
CA ARG A 130 14.98 -15.47 19.70
C ARG A 130 13.57 -14.87 19.62
N LEU A 131 13.16 -14.52 18.41
CA LEU A 131 11.83 -13.92 18.15
C LEU A 131 10.69 -14.87 18.48
N MET A 132 10.87 -16.20 18.27
CA MET A 132 9.87 -17.18 18.65
C MET A 132 9.70 -17.30 20.17
N ILE A 133 10.77 -17.11 20.94
CA ILE A 133 10.70 -17.07 22.41
C ILE A 133 9.88 -15.87 22.85
N ILE A 134 10.19 -14.68 22.32
CA ILE A 134 9.42 -13.44 22.63
C ILE A 134 7.94 -13.61 22.26
N ALA A 135 7.65 -14.13 21.05
CA ALA A 135 6.28 -14.34 20.63
C ALA A 135 5.50 -15.28 21.57
N LYS A 136 6.16 -16.32 22.10
CA LYS A 136 5.52 -17.28 23.02
C LYS A 136 5.31 -16.71 24.41
N SER A 137 6.19 -15.82 24.90
CA SER A 137 6.04 -15.19 26.22
C SER A 137 4.88 -14.18 26.24
N GLU A 138 4.66 -13.47 25.12
CA GLU A 138 3.65 -12.41 25.04
C GLU A 138 2.26 -12.90 24.60
N MET A 139 2.20 -14.09 23.96
CA MET A 139 0.91 -14.58 23.46
C MET A 139 0.15 -15.39 24.50
N GLU A 140 -0.92 -14.79 25.00
CA GLU A 140 -1.95 -15.48 25.77
C GLU A 140 -3.26 -15.52 24.94
N GLY A 141 -3.89 -16.70 24.84
CA GLY A 141 -5.15 -16.89 24.14
C GLY A 141 -5.05 -17.45 22.72
N ASP A 142 -6.16 -17.36 21.96
CA ASP A 142 -6.35 -18.04 20.68
C ASP A 142 -6.05 -17.17 19.44
N TYR A 143 -5.58 -15.93 19.61
CA TYR A 143 -5.23 -15.09 18.47
C TYR A 143 -3.94 -15.57 17.80
N GLY A 144 -3.81 -15.28 16.51
CA GLY A 144 -2.55 -15.49 15.80
C GLY A 144 -1.67 -14.24 15.90
N LEU A 145 -0.36 -14.46 15.77
CA LEU A 145 0.65 -13.39 15.75
C LEU A 145 1.63 -13.64 14.61
N ILE A 146 1.93 -12.58 13.87
CA ILE A 146 2.99 -12.57 12.86
C ILE A 146 4.00 -11.50 13.25
N LEU A 147 5.23 -11.90 13.57
CA LEU A 147 6.34 -10.96 13.77
C LEU A 147 6.87 -10.50 12.41
N ARG A 148 7.00 -9.19 12.25
CA ARG A 148 7.39 -8.53 11.01
C ARG A 148 8.91 -8.52 10.83
N SER A 149 9.37 -8.21 9.62
CA SER A 149 10.81 -8.12 9.32
C SER A 149 11.54 -7.01 10.09
N SER A 150 10.81 -6.01 10.57
CA SER A 150 11.33 -4.93 11.44
C SER A 150 11.78 -5.41 12.82
N CYS A 151 11.38 -6.62 13.25
CA CYS A 151 11.85 -7.23 14.50
C CYS A 151 13.34 -7.61 14.45
N ALA A 152 13.91 -7.80 13.27
CA ALA A 152 15.31 -8.23 13.16
C ALA A 152 16.24 -7.19 13.77
N GLY A 153 16.97 -7.58 14.83
CA GLY A 153 17.89 -6.72 15.57
C GLY A 153 17.22 -5.66 16.44
N ALA A 154 15.90 -5.70 16.62
CA ALA A 154 15.20 -4.82 17.55
C ALA A 154 15.31 -5.35 19.00
N GLU A 155 15.21 -4.42 19.95
CA GLU A 155 15.22 -4.74 21.38
C GLU A 155 14.01 -5.57 21.77
N GLU A 156 14.19 -6.53 22.68
CA GLU A 156 13.16 -7.46 23.13
C GLU A 156 11.98 -6.74 23.77
N ASP A 157 12.28 -5.81 24.68
CA ASP A 157 11.23 -5.04 25.39
C ASP A 157 10.36 -4.23 24.40
N ALA A 158 10.97 -3.64 23.35
CA ALA A 158 10.23 -2.89 22.35
C ALA A 158 9.29 -3.79 21.50
N ILE A 159 9.70 -5.02 21.23
CA ILE A 159 8.87 -6.00 20.51
C ILE A 159 7.73 -6.49 21.43
N ALA A 160 8.05 -6.80 22.69
CA ALA A 160 7.07 -7.25 23.68
C ALA A 160 5.98 -6.21 23.93
N GLU A 161 6.38 -4.96 24.16
CA GLU A 161 5.46 -3.83 24.35
C GLU A 161 4.51 -3.63 23.15
N ASP A 162 5.05 -3.66 21.93
CA ASP A 162 4.28 -3.53 20.68
C ASP A 162 3.27 -4.68 20.51
N ILE A 163 3.65 -5.91 20.87
CA ILE A 163 2.74 -7.07 20.87
C ILE A 163 1.62 -6.86 21.87
N ALA A 164 1.95 -6.46 23.11
CA ALA A 164 0.98 -6.27 24.18
C ALA A 164 -0.04 -5.18 23.84
N GLU A 165 0.40 -4.06 23.27
CA GLU A 165 -0.47 -2.99 22.79
C GLU A 165 -1.44 -3.49 21.69
N MET A 166 -0.95 -4.24 20.72
CA MET A 166 -1.80 -4.76 19.65
C MET A 166 -2.78 -5.83 20.13
N LEU A 167 -2.40 -6.66 21.09
CA LEU A 167 -3.31 -7.63 21.73
C LEU A 167 -4.40 -6.94 22.53
N ALA A 168 -4.06 -5.89 23.26
CA ALA A 168 -5.03 -5.11 24.03
C ALA A 168 -6.04 -4.43 23.09
N LEU A 169 -5.56 -3.82 22.00
CA LEU A 169 -6.41 -3.20 20.97
C LEU A 169 -7.31 -4.25 20.30
N ALA A 170 -6.74 -5.39 19.91
CA ALA A 170 -7.50 -6.48 19.29
C ALA A 170 -8.61 -6.99 20.22
N THR A 171 -8.29 -7.18 21.50
CA THR A 171 -9.26 -7.65 22.49
C THR A 171 -10.41 -6.65 22.70
N ALA A 172 -10.09 -5.37 22.78
CA ALA A 172 -11.10 -4.32 22.92
C ALA A 172 -12.04 -4.26 21.70
N VAL A 173 -11.46 -4.18 20.48
CA VAL A 173 -12.25 -4.09 19.25
C VAL A 173 -13.07 -5.35 18.98
N MET A 174 -12.50 -6.55 19.22
CA MET A 174 -13.24 -7.80 19.07
C MET A 174 -14.36 -7.94 20.13
N GLY A 175 -14.18 -7.37 21.31
CA GLY A 175 -15.22 -7.27 22.34
C GLY A 175 -16.40 -6.40 21.94
N ASP A 176 -16.18 -5.40 21.07
CA ASP A 176 -17.22 -4.49 20.55
C ASP A 176 -17.86 -4.98 19.25
N ALA A 177 -17.65 -6.25 18.87
CA ALA A 177 -18.23 -6.81 17.65
C ALA A 177 -19.77 -6.87 17.68
N GLU A 178 -20.36 -7.00 18.86
CA GLU A 178 -21.81 -7.09 19.02
C GLU A 178 -22.45 -5.70 19.15
N GLY A 179 -23.53 -5.50 18.41
CA GLY A 179 -24.31 -4.25 18.40
C GLY A 179 -25.18 -4.18 17.16
N ALA A 180 -26.28 -3.41 17.23
CA ALA A 180 -27.25 -3.30 16.15
C ALA A 180 -26.93 -2.19 15.15
N GLU A 181 -26.24 -1.15 15.59
CA GLU A 181 -25.98 0.06 14.80
C GLU A 181 -24.54 0.07 14.28
N PRO A 182 -24.31 0.68 13.10
CA PRO A 182 -22.96 0.92 12.59
C PRO A 182 -22.16 1.82 13.54
N GLU A 183 -20.88 1.51 13.74
CA GLU A 183 -19.99 2.29 14.62
C GLU A 183 -18.55 2.26 14.10
N ALA A 184 -17.84 3.38 14.24
CA ALA A 184 -16.41 3.45 13.97
C ALA A 184 -15.65 3.02 15.25
N LEU A 185 -14.86 1.94 15.15
CA LEU A 185 -14.10 1.41 16.28
C LEU A 185 -12.64 1.87 16.26
N THR A 186 -12.06 2.00 15.07
CA THR A 186 -10.73 2.60 14.88
C THR A 186 -10.70 3.45 13.63
N GLU A 187 -9.92 4.52 13.62
CA GLU A 187 -9.79 5.43 12.47
C GLU A 187 -8.77 4.98 11.42
N GLY A 188 -7.95 3.98 11.75
CA GLY A 188 -6.78 3.64 10.95
C GLY A 188 -5.63 4.64 11.16
N ASP A 189 -4.42 4.24 10.73
CA ASP A 189 -3.22 5.06 10.94
C ASP A 189 -3.11 6.20 9.94
N GLY A 190 -2.73 7.37 10.41
CA GLY A 190 -2.35 8.51 9.58
C GLY A 190 -0.97 8.33 8.94
N PRO A 191 -0.59 9.22 7.99
CA PRO A 191 0.67 9.16 7.26
C PRO A 191 1.93 9.09 8.13
N HIS A 192 1.96 9.83 9.23
CA HIS A 192 3.13 9.85 10.13
C HIS A 192 3.31 8.50 10.83
N VAL A 193 2.23 7.92 11.36
CA VAL A 193 2.24 6.59 11.98
C VAL A 193 2.57 5.51 10.94
N LEU A 194 1.97 5.59 9.75
CA LEU A 194 2.26 4.68 8.65
C LEU A 194 3.74 4.74 8.23
N ALA A 195 4.31 5.92 8.12
CA ALA A 195 5.73 6.11 7.79
C ALA A 195 6.63 5.44 8.84
N TRP A 196 6.35 5.66 10.12
CA TRP A 196 7.06 5.01 11.22
C TRP A 196 6.94 3.49 11.18
N ARG A 197 5.75 2.99 10.90
CA ARG A 197 5.45 1.56 10.85
C ARG A 197 6.07 0.84 9.66
N GLU A 198 6.04 1.46 8.47
CA GLU A 198 6.37 0.77 7.21
C GLU A 198 7.77 1.09 6.69
N TRP A 199 8.32 2.24 7.06
CA TRP A 199 9.62 2.65 6.53
C TRP A 199 10.71 2.54 7.58
N THR A 200 11.91 2.25 7.10
CA THR A 200 13.13 2.27 7.91
C THR A 200 14.12 3.25 7.27
N ALA A 201 14.56 4.22 8.03
CA ALA A 201 15.53 5.22 7.62
C ALA A 201 16.54 5.50 8.73
N SER A 202 17.70 6.03 8.38
CA SER A 202 18.73 6.46 9.34
C SER A 202 18.47 7.86 9.91
N ASP A 203 17.57 8.61 9.27
CA ASP A 203 17.29 10.00 9.60
C ASP A 203 15.80 10.29 9.44
N VAL A 204 15.23 11.02 10.42
CA VAL A 204 13.82 11.40 10.43
C VAL A 204 13.74 12.91 10.70
N VAL A 205 13.16 13.63 9.76
CA VAL A 205 12.93 15.09 9.84
C VAL A 205 11.48 15.31 10.24
N THR A 206 11.27 16.00 11.37
CA THR A 206 9.94 16.30 11.92
C THR A 206 9.67 17.79 12.07
N ASP A 207 10.66 18.64 11.78
CA ASP A 207 10.51 20.08 11.88
C ASP A 207 9.60 20.63 10.79
N PRO A 208 8.69 21.57 11.09
CA PRO A 208 7.83 22.21 10.11
C PRO A 208 8.62 22.80 8.93
N GLY A 209 8.06 22.67 7.71
CA GLY A 209 8.73 23.09 6.47
C GLY A 209 9.81 22.11 5.99
N GLY A 210 9.82 20.89 6.53
CA GLY A 210 10.72 19.83 6.11
C GLY A 210 10.59 19.48 4.63
N PHE A 211 9.37 19.47 4.12
CA PHE A 211 9.12 19.16 2.70
C PHE A 211 9.77 20.17 1.75
N GLU A 212 9.77 21.45 2.08
CA GLU A 212 10.42 22.47 1.27
C GLU A 212 11.94 22.33 1.35
N ARG A 213 12.50 22.24 2.59
CA ARG A 213 13.96 22.14 2.81
C ARG A 213 14.58 20.91 2.17
N GLU A 214 13.89 19.80 2.16
CA GLU A 214 14.35 18.52 1.61
C GLU A 214 14.03 18.35 0.12
N GLY A 215 13.43 19.37 -0.53
CA GLY A 215 13.09 19.34 -1.95
C GLY A 215 11.95 18.38 -2.30
N VAL A 216 11.10 18.01 -1.32
CA VAL A 216 9.95 17.12 -1.54
C VAL A 216 8.89 17.82 -2.37
N LEU A 217 8.58 19.11 -2.07
CA LEU A 217 7.53 19.85 -2.79
C LEU A 217 7.86 20.02 -4.27
N GLU A 218 9.13 20.29 -4.62
CA GLU A 218 9.58 20.39 -6.01
C GLU A 218 9.37 19.07 -6.77
N GLN A 219 9.75 17.94 -6.13
CA GLN A 219 9.58 16.63 -6.74
C GLN A 219 8.11 16.20 -6.83
N LEU A 220 7.27 16.59 -5.88
CA LEU A 220 5.81 16.41 -5.98
C LEU A 220 5.23 17.24 -7.12
N ALA A 221 5.61 18.51 -7.25
CA ALA A 221 5.15 19.37 -8.34
C ALA A 221 5.52 18.77 -9.73
N ALA A 222 6.67 18.13 -9.86
CA ALA A 222 7.08 17.47 -11.08
C ALA A 222 6.15 16.30 -11.48
N LEU A 223 5.38 15.72 -10.56
CA LEU A 223 4.42 14.64 -10.85
C LEU A 223 3.22 15.09 -11.69
N HIS A 224 2.97 16.41 -11.82
CA HIS A 224 1.97 16.93 -12.76
C HIS A 224 2.29 16.58 -14.22
N SER A 225 3.57 16.38 -14.54
CA SER A 225 3.96 15.81 -15.83
C SER A 225 3.74 14.29 -15.82
N PRO A 226 3.09 13.71 -16.84
CA PRO A 226 3.03 12.27 -16.99
C PRO A 226 4.38 11.66 -17.33
N ARG A 227 5.34 12.46 -17.78
CA ARG A 227 6.66 12.05 -18.25
C ARG A 227 7.55 11.60 -17.09
N VAL A 228 8.24 10.50 -17.31
CA VAL A 228 9.30 9.96 -16.46
C VAL A 228 10.54 9.76 -17.34
N ASP A 229 11.62 10.47 -17.04
CA ASP A 229 12.88 10.29 -17.75
C ASP A 229 13.57 8.98 -17.33
N LEU A 230 14.05 8.24 -18.31
CA LEU A 230 14.69 6.95 -18.15
C LEU A 230 16.13 6.98 -18.67
N ASP A 231 16.97 6.05 -18.22
CA ASP A 231 18.25 5.81 -18.86
C ASP A 231 18.05 5.20 -20.26
N GLY A 232 18.17 6.04 -21.29
CA GLY A 232 18.03 5.67 -22.70
C GLY A 232 16.62 5.83 -23.29
N GLY A 233 15.74 6.56 -22.63
CA GLY A 233 14.40 6.83 -23.16
C GLY A 233 13.51 7.61 -22.21
N THR A 234 12.21 7.50 -22.43
CA THR A 234 11.17 8.12 -21.59
C THR A 234 10.02 7.16 -21.38
N MET A 235 9.32 7.32 -20.27
CA MET A 235 8.05 6.65 -19.99
C MET A 235 6.99 7.70 -19.69
N TYR A 236 5.80 7.54 -20.22
CA TYR A 236 4.63 8.34 -19.86
C TYR A 236 3.67 7.49 -19.03
N VAL A 237 3.17 8.03 -17.93
CA VAL A 237 2.24 7.34 -17.03
C VAL A 237 0.99 8.18 -16.92
N GLU A 238 -0.09 7.75 -17.56
CA GLU A 238 -1.32 8.51 -17.75
C GLU A 238 -2.52 7.76 -17.19
N PRO A 239 -3.14 8.25 -16.12
CA PRO A 239 -4.39 7.69 -15.65
C PRO A 239 -5.52 8.07 -16.60
N THR A 240 -6.29 7.07 -17.02
CA THR A 240 -7.57 7.26 -17.68
C THR A 240 -8.70 6.89 -16.71
N ARG A 241 -9.95 7.09 -17.12
CA ARG A 241 -11.11 6.70 -16.30
C ARG A 241 -11.18 5.17 -16.06
N ALA A 242 -10.66 4.37 -16.97
CA ALA A 242 -10.77 2.91 -16.93
C ALA A 242 -9.51 2.21 -16.40
N MET A 243 -8.34 2.73 -16.74
CA MET A 243 -7.05 2.10 -16.44
C MET A 243 -5.94 3.14 -16.44
N VAL A 244 -4.75 2.72 -16.05
CA VAL A 244 -3.52 3.48 -16.26
C VAL A 244 -2.87 3.02 -17.56
N ALA A 245 -2.64 3.94 -18.49
CA ALA A 245 -1.86 3.71 -19.70
C ALA A 245 -0.40 4.10 -19.45
N VAL A 246 0.52 3.25 -19.89
CA VAL A 246 1.95 3.52 -19.81
C VAL A 246 2.56 3.32 -21.19
N ASP A 247 3.27 4.34 -21.69
CA ASP A 247 3.93 4.34 -22.98
C ASP A 247 5.45 4.50 -22.80
N VAL A 248 6.24 3.58 -23.34
CA VAL A 248 7.70 3.56 -23.22
C VAL A 248 8.34 3.84 -24.58
N ASN A 249 9.10 4.93 -24.63
CA ASN A 249 9.76 5.38 -25.84
C ASN A 249 11.28 5.39 -25.69
N THR A 250 11.97 4.99 -26.76
CA THR A 250 13.42 5.24 -26.89
C THR A 250 13.65 6.71 -27.20
N GLY A 251 14.88 7.19 -27.02
CA GLY A 251 15.28 8.50 -27.52
C GLY A 251 15.46 8.53 -29.03
N GLY A 252 16.50 9.20 -29.52
CA GLY A 252 16.83 9.25 -30.94
C GLY A 252 17.37 7.93 -31.53
N ASP A 253 17.79 6.97 -30.70
CA ASP A 253 18.25 5.65 -31.11
C ASP A 253 17.10 4.65 -31.08
N THR A 254 16.71 4.15 -32.26
CA THR A 254 15.63 3.16 -32.44
C THR A 254 16.16 1.72 -32.59
N SER A 255 17.43 1.48 -32.27
CA SER A 255 18.02 0.14 -32.38
C SER A 255 17.37 -0.84 -31.37
N PRO A 256 17.38 -2.16 -31.65
CA PRO A 256 16.89 -3.17 -30.73
C PRO A 256 17.58 -3.14 -29.37
N ALA A 257 18.83 -2.71 -29.28
CA ALA A 257 19.58 -2.56 -28.04
C ALA A 257 19.08 -1.37 -27.23
N ALA A 258 18.81 -0.23 -27.90
CA ALA A 258 18.22 0.95 -27.24
C ALA A 258 16.81 0.65 -26.72
N ALA A 259 15.98 -0.04 -27.52
CA ALA A 259 14.65 -0.47 -27.10
C ALA A 259 14.70 -1.36 -25.86
N LEU A 260 15.59 -2.37 -25.83
CA LEU A 260 15.76 -3.22 -24.65
C LEU A 260 16.22 -2.41 -23.42
N LYS A 261 17.18 -1.50 -23.59
CA LYS A 261 17.69 -0.63 -22.53
C LYS A 261 16.56 0.21 -21.93
N ALA A 262 15.79 0.91 -22.76
CA ALA A 262 14.64 1.72 -22.34
C ALA A 262 13.58 0.88 -21.62
N ASN A 263 13.22 -0.29 -22.16
CA ASN A 263 12.22 -1.18 -21.59
C ASN A 263 12.65 -1.74 -20.21
N LEU A 264 13.91 -2.10 -20.05
CA LEU A 264 14.44 -2.53 -18.75
C LEU A 264 14.51 -1.37 -17.74
N ALA A 265 14.84 -0.16 -18.18
CA ALA A 265 14.82 1.03 -17.33
C ALA A 265 13.38 1.35 -16.88
N ALA A 266 12.40 1.30 -17.81
CA ALA A 266 10.99 1.47 -17.52
C ALA A 266 10.49 0.41 -16.52
N SER A 267 10.84 -0.86 -16.71
CA SER A 267 10.46 -1.95 -15.79
C SER A 267 10.92 -1.70 -14.36
N ARG A 268 12.09 -1.09 -14.17
CA ARG A 268 12.62 -0.73 -12.84
C ARG A 268 11.98 0.52 -12.24
N ALA A 269 11.63 1.50 -13.10
CA ALA A 269 11.06 2.78 -12.66
C ALA A 269 9.54 2.72 -12.42
N LEU A 270 8.83 1.80 -13.09
CA LEU A 270 7.37 1.74 -13.09
C LEU A 270 6.74 1.59 -11.69
N PRO A 271 7.20 0.70 -10.79
CA PRO A 271 6.60 0.58 -9.46
C PRO A 271 6.62 1.92 -8.70
N ARG A 272 7.77 2.61 -8.68
CA ARG A 272 7.91 3.92 -8.03
C ARG A 272 7.04 4.99 -8.71
N ALA A 273 6.99 5.01 -10.05
CA ALA A 273 6.21 5.99 -10.80
C ALA A 273 4.70 5.88 -10.51
N LEU A 274 4.19 4.64 -10.38
CA LEU A 274 2.80 4.37 -9.97
C LEU A 274 2.57 4.75 -8.52
N ARG A 275 3.48 4.39 -7.61
CA ARG A 275 3.37 4.66 -6.17
C ARG A 275 3.34 6.15 -5.86
N LEU A 276 4.26 6.92 -6.44
CA LEU A 276 4.32 8.38 -6.26
C LEU A 276 3.09 9.13 -6.79
N ARG A 277 2.30 8.51 -7.67
CA ARG A 277 1.06 9.08 -8.19
C ARG A 277 -0.19 8.54 -7.50
N GLY A 278 -0.02 7.55 -6.60
CA GLY A 278 -1.14 6.85 -5.95
C GLY A 278 -1.97 6.01 -6.93
N LEU A 279 -1.36 5.58 -8.04
CA LEU A 279 -2.07 4.88 -9.10
C LEU A 279 -2.18 3.37 -8.83
N GLY A 280 -3.38 2.84 -9.02
CA GLY A 280 -3.70 1.42 -8.92
C GLY A 280 -4.82 1.01 -9.89
N GLY A 281 -5.26 -0.22 -9.81
CA GLY A 281 -6.21 -0.83 -10.72
C GLY A 281 -5.55 -1.53 -11.89
N GLN A 282 -6.19 -1.52 -13.04
CA GLN A 282 -5.64 -2.07 -14.27
C GLN A 282 -4.57 -1.13 -14.83
N VAL A 283 -3.43 -1.67 -15.19
CA VAL A 283 -2.32 -0.93 -15.83
C VAL A 283 -1.94 -1.66 -17.10
N SER A 284 -1.91 -0.95 -18.22
CA SER A 284 -1.48 -1.47 -19.51
C SER A 284 -0.23 -0.74 -19.97
N VAL A 285 0.81 -1.49 -20.29
CA VAL A 285 2.12 -0.94 -20.66
C VAL A 285 2.42 -1.26 -22.12
N ASP A 286 2.60 -0.22 -22.92
CA ASP A 286 3.14 -0.30 -24.26
C ASP A 286 4.65 -0.09 -24.22
N PHE A 287 5.38 -1.16 -24.39
CA PHE A 287 6.84 -1.15 -24.40
C PHE A 287 7.36 -0.86 -25.81
N ALA A 288 8.52 -0.20 -25.91
CA ALA A 288 9.21 -0.03 -27.18
C ALA A 288 9.37 -1.39 -27.90
N PRO A 289 9.23 -1.43 -29.24
CA PRO A 289 9.23 -2.68 -30.01
C PRO A 289 10.41 -3.60 -29.69
N MET A 290 10.14 -4.88 -29.42
CA MET A 290 11.16 -5.83 -29.01
C MET A 290 10.88 -7.27 -29.47
N SER A 291 11.93 -8.09 -29.51
CA SER A 291 11.84 -9.52 -29.80
C SER A 291 11.18 -10.31 -28.67
N LYS A 292 10.67 -11.52 -28.94
CA LYS A 292 10.14 -12.43 -27.91
C LYS A 292 11.16 -12.77 -26.82
N ALA A 293 12.45 -12.86 -27.15
CA ALA A 293 13.51 -13.11 -26.18
C ALA A 293 13.67 -11.92 -25.21
N HIS A 294 13.62 -10.70 -25.72
CA HIS A 294 13.67 -9.48 -24.91
C HIS A 294 12.42 -9.32 -24.01
N ARG A 295 11.23 -9.74 -24.47
CA ARG A 295 10.02 -9.77 -23.64
C ARG A 295 10.20 -10.57 -22.36
N LYS A 296 10.88 -11.73 -22.42
CA LYS A 296 11.19 -12.53 -21.22
C LYS A 296 12.10 -11.79 -20.23
N GLN A 297 13.09 -11.05 -20.74
CA GLN A 297 14.00 -10.26 -19.91
C GLN A 297 13.25 -9.11 -19.22
N VAL A 298 12.41 -8.39 -19.96
CA VAL A 298 11.55 -7.32 -19.43
C VAL A 298 10.59 -7.86 -18.37
N GLU A 299 9.95 -9.00 -18.60
CA GLU A 299 9.07 -9.64 -17.64
C GLU A 299 9.80 -10.06 -16.35
N GLN A 300 11.02 -10.60 -16.47
CA GLN A 300 11.85 -10.92 -15.29
C GLN A 300 12.22 -9.66 -14.51
N SER A 301 12.55 -8.56 -15.21
CA SER A 301 12.82 -7.26 -14.59
C SER A 301 11.61 -6.71 -13.86
N LEU A 302 10.41 -6.77 -14.47
CA LEU A 302 9.15 -6.39 -13.83
C LEU A 302 8.88 -7.20 -12.57
N ARG A 303 9.02 -8.54 -12.64
CA ARG A 303 8.83 -9.43 -11.47
C ARG A 303 9.77 -9.06 -10.32
N ALA A 304 11.04 -8.77 -10.62
CA ALA A 304 12.01 -8.37 -9.61
C ALA A 304 11.67 -7.00 -9.00
N SER A 305 11.27 -6.03 -9.82
CA SER A 305 10.95 -4.67 -9.38
C SER A 305 9.68 -4.61 -8.53
N PHE A 306 8.61 -5.31 -8.95
CA PHE A 306 7.35 -5.36 -8.19
C PHE A 306 7.42 -6.23 -6.92
N ARG A 307 8.36 -7.18 -6.81
CA ARG A 307 8.58 -7.94 -5.58
C ARG A 307 9.01 -7.05 -4.41
N ASN A 308 9.74 -5.98 -4.71
CA ASN A 308 10.24 -5.04 -3.72
C ASN A 308 9.31 -3.83 -3.49
N ASP A 309 8.23 -3.72 -4.27
CA ASP A 309 7.24 -2.67 -4.10
C ASP A 309 6.26 -3.05 -2.97
N PRO A 310 5.95 -2.11 -2.05
CA PRO A 310 5.05 -2.40 -0.92
C PRO A 310 3.60 -2.66 -1.34
N ILE A 311 3.19 -2.20 -2.54
CA ILE A 311 1.81 -2.33 -3.01
C ILE A 311 1.67 -3.58 -3.87
N GLU A 312 0.79 -4.49 -3.46
CA GLU A 312 0.55 -5.75 -4.16
C GLU A 312 0.16 -5.53 -5.61
N THR A 313 0.92 -6.15 -6.52
CA THR A 313 0.73 -6.06 -7.96
C THR A 313 0.84 -7.44 -8.60
N SER A 314 -0.22 -7.87 -9.28
CA SER A 314 -0.24 -9.10 -10.06
C SER A 314 0.16 -8.80 -11.50
N LEU A 315 1.18 -9.48 -11.99
CA LEU A 315 1.59 -9.42 -13.40
C LEU A 315 0.72 -10.39 -14.20
N VAL A 316 -0.18 -9.86 -15.04
CA VAL A 316 -1.12 -10.66 -15.85
C VAL A 316 -0.42 -11.26 -17.04
N GLY A 317 0.34 -10.46 -17.80
CA GLY A 317 1.12 -10.93 -18.93
C GLY A 317 0.92 -10.12 -20.20
N TRP A 318 1.43 -10.65 -21.32
CA TRP A 318 1.35 -10.03 -22.64
C TRP A 318 0.00 -10.28 -23.31
N THR A 319 -0.59 -9.23 -23.82
CA THR A 319 -1.78 -9.34 -24.67
C THR A 319 -1.43 -9.77 -26.10
N PRO A 320 -2.41 -10.24 -26.89
CA PRO A 320 -2.21 -10.50 -28.32
C PRO A 320 -1.74 -9.27 -29.10
N MET A 321 -2.10 -8.07 -28.67
CA MET A 321 -1.68 -6.82 -29.27
C MET A 321 -0.26 -6.39 -28.89
N GLY A 322 0.38 -7.07 -27.93
CA GLY A 322 1.76 -6.80 -27.53
C GLY A 322 1.90 -5.87 -26.32
N LEU A 323 0.80 -5.49 -25.69
CA LEU A 323 0.81 -4.75 -24.43
C LEU A 323 1.09 -5.69 -23.25
N PHE A 324 1.68 -5.17 -22.18
CA PHE A 324 1.85 -5.92 -20.94
C PHE A 324 0.86 -5.42 -19.88
N GLU A 325 0.09 -6.32 -19.29
CA GLU A 325 -0.95 -5.99 -18.32
C GLU A 325 -0.56 -6.38 -16.91
N LEU A 326 -0.91 -5.51 -15.96
CA LEU A 326 -0.81 -5.75 -14.53
C LEU A 326 -2.08 -5.26 -13.82
N GLN A 327 -2.34 -5.89 -12.67
CA GLN A 327 -3.40 -5.51 -11.74
C GLN A 327 -2.78 -5.10 -10.42
N ARG A 328 -2.94 -3.83 -10.02
CA ARG A 328 -2.35 -3.23 -8.82
C ARG A 328 -3.44 -2.86 -7.83
N LYS A 329 -3.24 -3.14 -6.54
CA LYS A 329 -4.17 -2.70 -5.50
C LYS A 329 -4.26 -1.18 -5.43
N ARG A 330 -5.44 -0.65 -5.07
CA ARG A 330 -5.68 0.77 -4.79
C ARG A 330 -5.58 1.00 -3.28
N GLU A 331 -4.37 1.00 -2.75
CA GLU A 331 -4.10 1.20 -1.32
C GLU A 331 -3.63 2.63 -1.00
N ARG A 332 -3.47 3.48 -2.01
CA ARG A 332 -2.95 4.83 -1.87
C ARG A 332 -3.93 5.86 -2.42
N ALA A 333 -3.95 7.03 -1.79
CA ALA A 333 -4.61 8.20 -2.31
C ALA A 333 -3.99 8.64 -3.64
N LEU A 334 -4.82 9.16 -4.54
CA LEU A 334 -4.33 9.86 -5.72
C LEU A 334 -3.58 11.12 -5.28
N VAL A 335 -2.32 11.25 -5.68
CA VAL A 335 -1.45 12.34 -5.21
C VAL A 335 -1.79 13.67 -5.91
N LEU A 336 -2.00 13.65 -7.23
CA LEU A 336 -2.21 14.87 -8.02
C LEU A 336 -3.38 15.75 -7.55
N PRO A 337 -4.57 15.23 -7.19
CA PRO A 337 -5.64 16.04 -6.65
C PRO A 337 -5.26 16.76 -5.35
N GLN A 338 -4.44 16.11 -4.50
CA GLN A 338 -4.05 16.64 -3.20
C GLN A 338 -2.98 17.74 -3.31
N ILE A 339 -2.11 17.64 -4.31
CA ILE A 339 -1.04 18.62 -4.53
C ILE A 339 -1.43 19.73 -5.54
N GLY A 340 -2.67 19.75 -6.00
CA GLY A 340 -3.14 20.76 -6.97
C GLY A 340 -2.93 22.20 -6.55
N ALA A 341 -2.78 22.47 -5.25
CA ALA A 341 -2.48 23.79 -4.70
C ALA A 341 -0.98 24.15 -4.76
N LEU A 342 -0.10 23.22 -5.09
CA LEU A 342 1.36 23.43 -5.20
C LEU A 342 1.80 23.95 -6.59
N ARG A 343 0.93 24.60 -7.34
CA ARG A 343 1.24 25.20 -8.65
C ARG A 343 1.94 26.54 -8.52
#